data_a20e271ea07369aa54b3e73cf49d0fba
#
_entry.id   a20e271ea07369aa54b3e73cf49d0fba
#
_cell.length_a   1.000
_cell.length_b   1.000
_cell.length_c   1.000
_cell.angle_alpha   90.00
_cell.angle_beta   90.00
_cell.angle_gamma   90.00
#
_symmetry.space_group_name_H-M   'P 1'
#
loop_
_entity.id
_entity.type
_entity.pdbx_description
1 polymer ?
#
loop_
_entity_poly.entity_id
_entity_poly.type
_entity_poly.pdbx_seq_one_letter_code
_entity_poly.pdbx_strand_id
1 'polypeptide(L)'
;KQSPGIVASLSNDLLEWETTTSTDVGVELGVLHNRLTFEMDYYNKVTDDILYRAPIFATIGQKSAPNQNLCEVTNNGLELTLGWRDRVKDFSYGISANFTRNWNEVTKYKGRLKAGWVTGEDGTRVYDTNLGDVTTAVGTTRRVMEGKLINEFYLLDTYKGNGSYFFSDGSVNPQGGPRDGMIRTEQDMEWAQAMV
;
A
#
# COMPACT_ATOMS: atom_id res chain seq x y z
N LYS A 1 24.12 7.71 45.61
CA LYS A 1 23.91 8.01 44.17
C LYS A 1 22.62 7.32 43.74
N GLN A 2 21.52 8.07 43.57
CA GLN A 2 20.31 7.54 42.99
C GLN A 2 20.55 7.41 41.47
N SER A 3 20.43 6.21 40.96
CA SER A 3 20.36 6.00 39.51
C SER A 3 19.02 6.58 39.02
N PRO A 4 19.02 7.41 37.98
CA PRO A 4 17.77 7.87 37.40
C PRO A 4 16.98 6.64 36.90
N GLY A 5 15.78 6.48 37.42
CA GLY A 5 14.89 5.42 36.96
C GLY A 5 14.48 5.70 35.52
N ILE A 6 14.80 4.79 34.61
CA ILE A 6 14.31 4.85 33.23
C ILE A 6 12.94 4.19 33.23
N VAL A 7 11.92 4.92 32.83
CA VAL A 7 10.59 4.33 32.55
C VAL A 7 10.73 3.43 31.34
N ALA A 8 10.62 2.12 31.54
CA ALA A 8 10.87 1.14 30.48
C ALA A 8 9.78 1.10 29.40
N SER A 9 8.56 1.50 29.73
CA SER A 9 7.43 1.59 28.77
C SER A 9 6.38 2.58 29.26
N LEU A 10 5.72 3.25 28.35
CA LEU A 10 4.49 3.98 28.61
C LEU A 10 3.32 3.01 28.53
N SER A 11 2.49 2.96 29.57
CA SER A 11 1.18 2.29 29.50
C SER A 11 0.15 3.23 28.90
N ASN A 12 -0.82 2.65 28.20
CA ASN A 12 -1.99 3.37 27.73
C ASN A 12 -3.23 2.69 28.34
N ASP A 13 -3.85 3.39 29.29
CA ASP A 13 -5.01 2.87 30.01
C ASP A 13 -6.34 3.09 29.24
N LEU A 14 -6.26 3.73 28.07
CA LEU A 14 -7.39 4.03 27.19
C LEU A 14 -7.47 3.08 26.00
N LEU A 15 -6.93 1.86 26.15
CA LEU A 15 -7.01 0.87 25.08
C LEU A 15 -8.41 0.30 24.96
N GLU A 16 -8.91 0.29 23.74
CA GLU A 16 -10.16 -0.35 23.39
C GLU A 16 -9.90 -1.64 22.58
N TRP A 17 -10.87 -2.54 22.56
CA TRP A 17 -10.79 -3.74 21.76
C TRP A 17 -11.04 -3.42 20.28
N GLU A 18 -10.28 -4.06 19.41
CA GLU A 18 -10.54 -4.02 17.97
C GLU A 18 -11.92 -4.59 17.67
N THR A 19 -12.69 -3.87 16.90
CA THR A 19 -14.05 -4.28 16.51
C THR A 19 -14.12 -4.45 15.01
N THR A 20 -14.70 -5.58 14.58
CA THR A 20 -14.92 -5.84 13.16
C THR A 20 -16.42 -5.92 12.88
N THR A 21 -16.88 -5.07 11.98
CA THR A 21 -18.25 -5.10 11.44
C THR A 21 -18.20 -5.63 10.02
N SER A 22 -18.97 -6.69 9.74
CA SER A 22 -19.09 -7.28 8.41
C SER A 22 -20.52 -7.13 7.89
N THR A 23 -20.63 -6.75 6.63
CA THR A 23 -21.90 -6.71 5.89
C THR A 23 -21.69 -7.52 4.62
N ASP A 24 -22.51 -8.54 4.45
CA ASP A 24 -22.42 -9.46 3.32
C ASP A 24 -23.77 -9.51 2.59
N VAL A 25 -23.71 -9.43 1.27
CA VAL A 25 -24.90 -9.55 0.40
C VAL A 25 -24.58 -10.53 -0.72
N GLY A 26 -25.33 -11.63 -0.74
CA GLY A 26 -25.16 -12.69 -1.72
C GLY A 26 -26.42 -12.93 -2.54
N VAL A 27 -26.21 -13.38 -3.76
CA VAL A 27 -27.26 -13.84 -4.69
C VAL A 27 -26.84 -15.18 -5.27
N GLU A 28 -27.71 -16.17 -5.11
CA GLU A 28 -27.54 -17.50 -5.70
C GLU A 28 -28.70 -17.79 -6.66
N LEU A 29 -28.38 -18.18 -7.88
CA LEU A 29 -29.36 -18.47 -8.92
C LEU A 29 -29.03 -19.80 -9.59
N GLY A 30 -30.05 -20.65 -9.68
CA GLY A 30 -30.01 -21.88 -10.47
C GLY A 30 -31.06 -21.81 -11.58
N VAL A 31 -30.61 -21.87 -12.83
CA VAL A 31 -31.51 -21.82 -13.99
C VAL A 31 -31.32 -23.05 -14.88
N LEU A 32 -32.25 -23.24 -15.85
CA LEU A 32 -32.23 -24.39 -16.76
C LEU A 32 -32.20 -25.73 -16.03
N HIS A 33 -33.05 -25.91 -15.02
CA HIS A 33 -33.10 -27.10 -14.15
C HIS A 33 -31.73 -27.33 -13.44
N ASN A 34 -31.12 -26.26 -12.92
CA ASN A 34 -29.83 -26.27 -12.26
C ASN A 34 -28.65 -26.70 -13.14
N ARG A 35 -28.79 -26.61 -14.46
CA ARG A 35 -27.65 -26.79 -15.35
C ARG A 35 -26.71 -25.60 -15.31
N LEU A 36 -27.25 -24.39 -15.19
CA LEU A 36 -26.49 -23.16 -14.99
C LEU A 36 -26.70 -22.69 -13.57
N THR A 37 -25.61 -22.56 -12.81
CA THR A 37 -25.57 -21.96 -11.47
C THR A 37 -24.75 -20.69 -11.51
N PHE A 38 -25.23 -19.67 -10.82
CA PHE A 38 -24.58 -18.40 -10.63
C PHE A 38 -24.65 -18.02 -9.17
N GLU A 39 -23.50 -17.69 -8.59
CA GLU A 39 -23.37 -17.19 -7.23
C GLU A 39 -22.57 -15.88 -7.29
N MET A 40 -23.05 -14.87 -6.60
CA MET A 40 -22.38 -13.60 -6.45
C MET A 40 -22.48 -13.14 -5.02
N ASP A 41 -21.34 -12.88 -4.40
CA ASP A 41 -21.24 -12.36 -3.05
C ASP A 41 -20.44 -11.07 -3.04
N TYR A 42 -21.00 -10.07 -2.39
CA TYR A 42 -20.31 -8.82 -2.09
C TYR A 42 -20.24 -8.66 -0.58
N TYR A 43 -19.05 -8.43 -0.08
CA TYR A 43 -18.83 -8.16 1.33
C TYR A 43 -18.12 -6.84 1.57
N ASN A 44 -18.44 -6.23 2.70
CA ASN A 44 -17.76 -5.07 3.26
C ASN A 44 -17.44 -5.36 4.73
N LYS A 45 -16.15 -5.38 5.05
CA LYS A 45 -15.64 -5.63 6.40
C LYS A 45 -14.84 -4.41 6.86
N VAL A 46 -15.33 -3.75 7.91
CA VAL A 46 -14.66 -2.61 8.55
C VAL A 46 -14.10 -3.08 9.89
N THR A 47 -12.80 -2.95 10.09
CA THR A 47 -12.14 -3.19 11.36
C THR A 47 -11.70 -1.85 11.93
N ASP A 48 -12.29 -1.46 13.05
CA ASP A 48 -12.02 -0.22 13.76
C ASP A 48 -11.16 -0.46 15.00
N ASP A 49 -10.57 0.61 15.51
CA ASP A 49 -9.74 0.64 16.71
C ASP A 49 -8.53 -0.33 16.68
N ILE A 50 -7.97 -0.56 15.50
CA ILE A 50 -6.80 -1.41 15.34
C ILE A 50 -5.63 -0.87 16.15
N LEU A 51 -5.03 -1.76 16.95
CA LEU A 51 -3.89 -1.45 17.80
C LEU A 51 -2.61 -1.28 16.96
N TYR A 52 -2.05 -0.10 17.03
CA TYR A 52 -0.82 0.21 16.31
C TYR A 52 0.15 1.02 17.17
N ARG A 53 1.45 0.85 16.94
CA ARG A 53 2.50 1.63 17.59
C ARG A 53 2.88 2.80 16.71
N ALA A 54 2.32 3.98 17.00
CA ALA A 54 2.73 5.19 16.30
C ALA A 54 4.19 5.54 16.60
N PRO A 55 4.94 6.05 15.62
CA PRO A 55 6.27 6.57 15.88
C PRO A 55 6.20 7.73 16.89
N ILE A 56 7.09 7.72 17.86
CA ILE A 56 7.25 8.79 18.86
C ILE A 56 8.52 9.57 18.59
N PHE A 57 8.51 10.85 18.96
CA PHE A 57 9.72 11.66 18.82
C PHE A 57 10.86 11.14 19.71
N ALA A 58 12.06 11.06 19.16
CA ALA A 58 13.26 10.61 19.88
C ALA A 58 13.56 11.46 21.13
N THR A 59 13.07 12.71 21.17
CA THR A 59 13.20 13.64 22.31
C THR A 59 12.49 13.15 23.57
N ILE A 60 11.52 12.22 23.45
CA ILE A 60 10.82 11.62 24.60
C ILE A 60 11.75 10.65 25.38
N GLY A 61 12.87 10.26 24.79
CA GLY A 61 13.86 9.38 25.45
C GLY A 61 13.41 7.94 25.64
N GLN A 62 12.33 7.53 24.97
CA GLN A 62 11.78 6.18 25.07
C GLN A 62 12.10 5.34 23.83
N LYS A 63 12.34 4.08 24.06
CA LYS A 63 12.76 3.12 23.02
C LYS A 63 11.58 2.53 22.23
N SER A 64 10.37 2.55 22.79
CA SER A 64 9.18 2.01 22.13
C SER A 64 7.94 2.83 22.46
N ALA A 65 7.13 3.07 21.43
CA ALA A 65 5.83 3.71 21.58
C ALA A 65 4.83 2.77 22.25
N PRO A 66 3.87 3.29 23.04
CA PRO A 66 2.74 2.52 23.51
C PRO A 66 1.83 2.10 22.35
N ASN A 67 1.10 1.01 22.54
CA ASN A 67 0.02 0.67 21.64
C ASN A 67 -1.12 1.70 21.78
N GLN A 68 -1.76 2.04 20.68
CA GLN A 68 -2.90 2.95 20.62
C GLN A 68 -3.87 2.48 19.56
N ASN A 69 -5.15 2.75 19.75
CA ASN A 69 -6.19 2.50 18.75
C ASN A 69 -6.16 3.60 17.68
N LEU A 70 -5.42 3.38 16.62
CA LEU A 70 -5.08 4.42 15.65
C LEU A 70 -5.63 4.19 14.26
N CYS A 71 -5.96 2.95 13.90
CA CYS A 71 -6.26 2.60 12.53
C CYS A 71 -7.67 2.05 12.39
N GLU A 72 -8.30 2.39 11.28
CA GLU A 72 -9.48 1.73 10.73
C GLU A 72 -9.13 1.21 9.34
N VAL A 73 -9.53 -0.01 9.06
CA VAL A 73 -9.27 -0.67 7.80
C VAL A 73 -10.55 -1.21 7.23
N THR A 74 -10.79 -0.90 5.96
CA THR A 74 -11.91 -1.44 5.20
C THR A 74 -11.42 -2.48 4.20
N ASN A 75 -12.08 -3.63 4.19
CA ASN A 75 -11.88 -4.67 3.19
C ASN A 75 -13.20 -4.90 2.46
N ASN A 76 -13.20 -4.69 1.16
CA ASN A 76 -14.34 -4.96 0.28
C ASN A 76 -13.96 -6.08 -0.68
N GLY A 77 -14.90 -6.95 -0.97
CA GLY A 77 -14.67 -8.01 -1.93
C GLY A 77 -15.91 -8.35 -2.74
N LEU A 78 -15.65 -8.79 -3.96
CA LEU A 78 -16.63 -9.35 -4.87
C LEU A 78 -16.19 -10.75 -5.26
N GLU A 79 -17.06 -11.71 -5.06
CA GLU A 79 -16.86 -13.11 -5.43
C GLU A 79 -17.96 -13.51 -6.41
N LEU A 80 -17.55 -14.14 -7.49
CA LEU A 80 -18.44 -14.63 -8.52
C LEU A 80 -18.11 -16.09 -8.80
N THR A 81 -19.13 -16.95 -8.80
CA THR A 81 -19.01 -18.34 -9.20
C THR A 81 -20.02 -18.63 -10.31
N LEU A 82 -19.56 -19.17 -11.40
CA LEU A 82 -20.37 -19.63 -12.52
C LEU A 82 -20.13 -21.10 -12.73
N GLY A 83 -21.22 -21.88 -12.76
CA GLY A 83 -21.14 -23.32 -12.98
C GLY A 83 -22.07 -23.74 -14.10
N TRP A 84 -21.61 -24.64 -14.95
CA TRP A 84 -22.41 -25.30 -15.96
C TRP A 84 -22.28 -26.82 -15.79
N ARG A 85 -23.42 -27.52 -15.76
CA ARG A 85 -23.47 -28.99 -15.74
C ARG A 85 -24.50 -29.45 -16.73
N ASP A 86 -24.13 -30.44 -17.54
CA ASP A 86 -25.08 -31.06 -18.45
C ASP A 86 -24.77 -32.55 -18.63
N ARG A 87 -25.74 -33.23 -19.21
CA ARG A 87 -25.63 -34.66 -19.53
C ARG A 87 -26.20 -34.95 -20.91
N VAL A 88 -25.40 -35.60 -21.72
CA VAL A 88 -25.79 -36.06 -23.05
C VAL A 88 -25.70 -37.60 -23.06
N LYS A 89 -26.84 -38.24 -23.02
CA LYS A 89 -26.96 -39.72 -22.86
C LYS A 89 -26.23 -40.18 -21.58
N ASP A 90 -25.19 -40.98 -21.73
CA ASP A 90 -24.39 -41.51 -20.60
C ASP A 90 -23.21 -40.64 -20.22
N PHE A 91 -22.95 -39.59 -20.98
CA PHE A 91 -21.86 -38.66 -20.74
C PHE A 91 -22.33 -37.43 -19.95
N SER A 92 -21.77 -37.26 -18.74
CA SER A 92 -22.01 -36.09 -17.88
C SER A 92 -20.76 -35.22 -17.85
N TYR A 93 -20.93 -33.92 -18.01
CA TYR A 93 -19.83 -32.96 -17.96
C TYR A 93 -20.22 -31.73 -17.15
N GLY A 94 -19.21 -31.05 -16.63
CA GLY A 94 -19.40 -29.81 -15.93
C GLY A 94 -18.14 -28.93 -16.03
N ILE A 95 -18.37 -27.64 -16.03
CA ILE A 95 -17.33 -26.63 -15.98
C ILE A 95 -17.72 -25.60 -14.95
N SER A 96 -16.77 -25.07 -14.21
CA SER A 96 -16.97 -23.95 -13.30
C SER A 96 -15.86 -22.92 -13.43
N ALA A 97 -16.22 -21.67 -13.21
CA ALA A 97 -15.30 -20.56 -13.19
C ALA A 97 -15.57 -19.71 -11.95
N ASN A 98 -14.51 -19.33 -11.26
CA ASN A 98 -14.57 -18.45 -10.10
C ASN A 98 -13.77 -17.18 -10.39
N PHE A 99 -14.33 -16.04 -9.98
CA PHE A 99 -13.65 -14.78 -10.01
C PHE A 99 -13.78 -14.12 -8.64
N THR A 100 -12.65 -13.75 -8.05
CA THR A 100 -12.62 -13.05 -6.78
C THR A 100 -11.79 -11.79 -6.92
N ARG A 101 -12.30 -10.67 -6.42
CA ARG A 101 -11.57 -9.43 -6.33
C ARG A 101 -11.75 -8.83 -4.94
N ASN A 102 -10.63 -8.53 -4.32
CA ASN A 102 -10.58 -7.94 -2.99
C ASN A 102 -9.86 -6.60 -3.04
N TRP A 103 -10.37 -5.62 -2.27
CA TRP A 103 -9.75 -4.32 -2.03
C TRP A 103 -9.61 -4.12 -0.55
N ASN A 104 -8.47 -3.66 -0.12
CA ASN A 104 -8.27 -3.20 1.24
C ASN A 104 -7.76 -1.77 1.24
N GLU A 105 -8.15 -1.02 2.23
CA GLU A 105 -7.74 0.38 2.40
C GLU A 105 -7.70 0.73 3.88
N VAL A 106 -6.69 1.48 4.27
CA VAL A 106 -6.65 2.14 5.56
C VAL A 106 -7.54 3.38 5.46
N THR A 107 -8.77 3.29 5.99
CA THR A 107 -9.76 4.36 5.87
C THR A 107 -9.54 5.48 6.86
N LYS A 108 -8.98 5.16 8.05
CA LYS A 108 -8.61 6.17 9.04
C LYS A 108 -7.26 5.83 9.66
N TYR A 109 -6.47 6.85 9.88
CA TYR A 109 -5.24 6.75 10.66
C TYR A 109 -5.08 7.97 11.56
N LYS A 110 -5.25 7.79 12.87
CA LYS A 110 -5.14 8.87 13.87
C LYS A 110 -3.69 9.32 14.11
N GLY A 111 -2.71 8.55 13.66
CA GLY A 111 -1.31 8.98 13.63
C GLY A 111 -1.12 10.13 12.64
N ARG A 112 -0.41 11.18 13.06
CA ARG A 112 -0.15 12.34 12.20
C ARG A 112 0.90 12.01 11.15
N LEU A 113 0.55 11.16 10.19
CA LEU A 113 1.38 10.96 9.02
C LEU A 113 0.92 11.92 7.94
N LYS A 114 1.67 12.99 7.76
CA LYS A 114 1.50 13.88 6.62
C LYS A 114 2.58 13.54 5.61
N ALA A 115 2.17 13.29 4.39
CA ALA A 115 3.07 13.23 3.26
C ALA A 115 2.64 14.31 2.28
N GLY A 116 3.56 15.15 1.86
CA GLY A 116 3.24 16.20 0.90
C GLY A 116 4.43 17.10 0.59
N TRP A 117 4.33 17.84 -0.50
CA TRP A 117 5.28 18.85 -0.86
C TRP A 117 5.06 20.11 -0.03
N VAL A 118 6.07 20.50 0.73
CA VAL A 118 6.11 21.78 1.45
C VAL A 118 7.17 22.67 0.82
N THR A 119 6.91 23.96 0.81
CA THR A 119 7.89 24.97 0.38
C THR A 119 8.55 25.53 1.63
N GLY A 120 9.86 25.37 1.74
CA GLY A 120 10.65 25.96 2.82
C GLY A 120 10.68 27.49 2.74
N GLU A 121 11.17 28.14 3.80
CA GLU A 121 11.30 29.61 3.85
C GLU A 121 12.27 30.15 2.79
N ASP A 122 13.18 29.30 2.33
CA ASP A 122 14.14 29.62 1.25
C ASP A 122 13.57 29.42 -0.16
N GLY A 123 12.28 29.02 -0.27
CA GLY A 123 11.60 28.74 -1.54
C GLY A 123 11.88 27.35 -2.10
N THR A 124 12.71 26.54 -1.46
CA THR A 124 12.93 25.17 -1.89
C THR A 124 11.71 24.29 -1.62
N ARG A 125 11.37 23.41 -2.57
CA ARG A 125 10.31 22.43 -2.39
C ARG A 125 10.91 21.13 -1.82
N VAL A 126 10.52 20.81 -0.62
CA VAL A 126 10.90 19.57 0.04
C VAL A 126 9.68 18.68 0.19
N TYR A 127 9.83 17.39 -0.09
CA TYR A 127 8.80 16.44 0.22
C TYR A 127 8.87 16.10 1.71
N ASP A 128 8.01 16.74 2.47
CA ASP A 128 7.91 16.51 3.90
C ASP A 128 7.09 15.26 4.14
N THR A 129 7.69 14.31 4.82
CA THR A 129 7.01 13.12 5.26
C THR A 129 7.43 12.84 6.69
N ASN A 130 6.50 12.95 7.62
CA ASN A 130 6.71 12.48 8.98
C ASN A 130 6.56 10.94 9.07
N LEU A 131 6.57 10.24 7.94
CA LEU A 131 6.64 8.79 7.87
C LEU A 131 7.92 8.24 8.52
N GLY A 132 8.82 9.12 9.02
CA GLY A 132 10.10 8.78 9.62
C GLY A 132 10.81 7.67 8.84
N ASP A 133 12.02 7.93 8.39
CA ASP A 133 12.92 6.97 7.78
C ASP A 133 12.29 6.01 6.74
N VAL A 134 11.68 6.58 5.70
CA VAL A 134 11.46 5.80 4.47
C VAL A 134 12.85 5.56 3.88
N THR A 135 13.49 4.50 4.31
CA THR A 135 14.75 4.05 3.73
C THR A 135 14.42 3.47 2.36
N THR A 136 14.58 4.30 1.37
CA THR A 136 14.59 3.87 -0.02
C THR A 136 16.00 3.38 -0.33
N ALA A 137 16.16 2.55 -1.17
CA ALA A 137 17.25 2.04 -1.98
C ALA A 137 17.52 0.55 -1.79
N VAL A 138 17.38 -0.03 -0.65
CA VAL A 138 17.55 -1.49 -0.48
C VAL A 138 16.69 -2.07 0.65
N GLY A 139 15.94 -1.25 1.34
CA GLY A 139 15.05 -1.68 2.41
C GLY A 139 13.60 -1.25 2.11
N THR A 140 12.74 -2.22 1.84
CA THR A 140 11.30 -1.98 1.74
C THR A 140 10.76 -1.61 3.11
N THR A 141 10.35 -0.37 3.28
CA THR A 141 9.63 0.02 4.48
C THR A 141 8.14 -0.05 4.19
N ARG A 142 7.46 -0.97 4.85
CA ARG A 142 5.99 -1.03 4.83
C ARG A 142 5.46 -0.03 5.85
N ARG A 143 4.52 0.79 5.43
CA ARG A 143 3.89 1.80 6.28
C ARG A 143 2.39 1.69 6.23
N VAL A 144 1.75 2.05 7.33
CA VAL A 144 0.31 2.22 7.40
C VAL A 144 0.03 3.69 7.12
N MET A 145 -0.75 3.99 6.10
CA MET A 145 -1.13 5.34 5.70
C MET A 145 -2.58 5.39 5.31
N GLU A 146 -3.27 6.44 5.73
CA GLU A 146 -4.64 6.70 5.32
C GLU A 146 -4.77 6.86 3.80
N GLY A 147 -5.82 6.28 3.22
CA GLY A 147 -6.05 6.26 1.78
C GLY A 147 -5.16 5.32 0.98
N LYS A 148 -4.43 4.41 1.66
CA LYS A 148 -3.50 3.48 1.04
C LYS A 148 -3.79 2.03 1.43
N LEU A 149 -3.27 1.10 0.62
CA LEU A 149 -3.35 -0.31 0.95
C LEU A 149 -2.54 -0.62 2.20
N ILE A 150 -3.02 -1.57 2.99
CA ILE A 150 -2.21 -2.12 4.09
C ILE A 150 -0.94 -2.73 3.51
N ASN A 151 0.20 -2.37 4.09
CA ASN A 151 1.51 -2.84 3.65
C ASN A 151 1.86 -2.43 2.20
N GLU A 152 1.36 -1.33 1.71
CA GLU A 152 1.80 -0.77 0.44
C GLU A 152 3.31 -0.51 0.47
N PHE A 153 3.97 -0.83 -0.64
CA PHE A 153 5.41 -0.61 -0.75
C PHE A 153 5.68 0.81 -1.22
N TYR A 154 6.53 1.52 -0.49
CA TYR A 154 7.06 2.80 -0.90
C TYR A 154 8.41 2.58 -1.55
N LEU A 155 8.48 2.84 -2.83
CA LEU A 155 9.70 2.73 -3.63
C LEU A 155 9.97 4.10 -4.27
N LEU A 156 11.25 4.37 -4.51
CA LEU A 156 11.60 5.46 -5.40
C LEU A 156 11.11 5.10 -6.80
N ASP A 157 10.42 6.03 -7.44
CA ASP A 157 10.09 5.84 -8.86
C ASP A 157 11.39 5.81 -9.68
N THR A 158 11.38 5.02 -10.74
CA THR A 158 12.50 5.00 -11.67
C THR A 158 12.60 6.37 -12.34
N TYR A 159 13.80 6.93 -12.37
CA TYR A 159 14.04 8.16 -13.12
C TYR A 159 13.62 7.95 -14.58
N LYS A 160 12.79 8.86 -15.07
CA LYS A 160 12.33 8.86 -16.46
C LYS A 160 12.90 10.09 -17.16
N GLY A 161 13.77 9.87 -18.09
CA GLY A 161 14.34 10.93 -18.93
C GLY A 161 13.35 11.43 -19.98
N ASN A 162 13.74 12.46 -20.68
CA ASN A 162 12.95 13.05 -21.77
C ASN A 162 13.30 12.51 -23.17
N GLY A 163 14.25 11.60 -23.26
CA GLY A 163 14.77 11.03 -24.51
C GLY A 163 15.86 11.87 -25.18
N SER A 164 16.34 12.94 -24.51
CA SER A 164 17.51 13.72 -24.93
C SER A 164 18.68 13.36 -24.03
N TYR A 165 19.81 13.03 -24.59
CA TYR A 165 20.96 12.54 -23.82
C TYR A 165 22.05 13.61 -23.64
N PHE A 166 22.28 14.40 -24.68
CA PHE A 166 23.31 15.44 -24.72
C PHE A 166 22.73 16.73 -25.27
N PHE A 167 23.29 17.85 -24.87
CA PHE A 167 23.01 19.15 -25.46
C PHE A 167 23.73 19.28 -26.82
N SER A 168 23.38 20.34 -27.57
CA SER A 168 23.97 20.60 -28.90
C SER A 168 25.48 20.90 -28.86
N ASP A 169 26.02 21.25 -27.71
CA ASP A 169 27.45 21.47 -27.46
C ASP A 169 28.18 20.19 -27.05
N GLY A 170 27.49 19.06 -26.99
CA GLY A 170 28.04 17.77 -26.59
C GLY A 170 28.09 17.54 -25.08
N SER A 171 27.70 18.51 -24.26
CA SER A 171 27.61 18.29 -22.81
C SER A 171 26.43 17.41 -22.43
N VAL A 172 26.57 16.69 -21.30
CA VAL A 172 25.54 15.79 -20.80
C VAL A 172 24.32 16.58 -20.36
N ASN A 173 23.12 16.11 -20.77
CA ASN A 173 21.86 16.63 -20.26
C ASN A 173 21.49 15.90 -18.97
N PRO A 174 21.63 16.52 -17.79
CA PRO A 174 21.34 15.87 -16.51
C PRO A 174 19.85 15.58 -16.28
N GLN A 175 18.96 16.19 -17.04
CA GLN A 175 17.54 15.92 -17.04
C GLN A 175 17.11 15.07 -18.25
N GLY A 176 18.09 14.54 -18.97
CA GLY A 176 17.91 13.70 -20.15
C GLY A 176 17.78 12.22 -19.82
N GLY A 177 18.19 11.38 -20.76
CA GLY A 177 18.21 9.92 -20.63
C GLY A 177 16.96 9.22 -21.14
N PRO A 178 16.90 7.90 -20.98
CA PRO A 178 15.82 7.09 -21.54
C PRO A 178 14.47 7.43 -20.92
N ARG A 179 13.42 7.49 -21.75
CA ARG A 179 12.07 7.86 -21.32
C ARG A 179 11.41 6.85 -20.36
N ASP A 180 11.82 5.61 -20.43
CA ASP A 180 11.33 4.55 -19.55
C ASP A 180 12.24 4.30 -18.32
N GLY A 181 13.34 5.05 -18.22
CA GLY A 181 14.33 4.94 -17.15
C GLY A 181 15.20 3.70 -17.21
N MET A 182 15.14 2.93 -18.31
CA MET A 182 15.89 1.69 -18.45
C MET A 182 17.08 1.85 -19.37
N ILE A 183 18.26 1.46 -18.91
CA ILE A 183 19.49 1.45 -19.70
C ILE A 183 19.48 0.19 -20.60
N ARG A 184 19.29 0.37 -21.90
CA ARG A 184 19.21 -0.71 -22.89
C ARG A 184 20.10 -0.52 -24.09
N THR A 185 20.44 0.70 -24.42
CA THR A 185 21.24 1.05 -25.59
C THR A 185 22.62 1.53 -25.17
N GLU A 186 23.55 1.54 -26.11
CA GLU A 186 24.88 2.09 -25.90
C GLU A 186 24.82 3.57 -25.51
N GLN A 187 23.90 4.32 -26.13
CA GLN A 187 23.66 5.73 -25.81
C GLN A 187 23.12 5.93 -24.39
N ASP A 188 22.24 5.04 -23.92
CA ASP A 188 21.78 5.07 -22.52
C ASP A 188 22.94 4.86 -21.55
N MET A 189 23.84 3.93 -21.91
CA MET A 189 25.04 3.62 -21.11
C MET A 189 26.01 4.79 -21.07
N GLU A 190 26.30 5.40 -22.23
CA GLU A 190 27.18 6.58 -22.31
C GLU A 190 26.66 7.73 -21.46
N TRP A 191 25.36 8.00 -21.56
CA TRP A 191 24.72 9.02 -20.75
C TRP A 191 24.82 8.71 -19.26
N ALA A 192 24.48 7.48 -18.85
CA ALA A 192 24.51 7.07 -17.45
C ALA A 192 25.94 7.14 -16.87
N GLN A 193 26.94 6.77 -17.64
CA GLN A 193 28.35 6.87 -17.23
C GLN A 193 28.82 8.33 -17.10
N ALA A 194 28.34 9.19 -17.97
CA ALA A 194 28.70 10.61 -17.93
C ALA A 194 27.98 11.40 -16.81
N MET A 195 26.97 10.79 -16.16
CA MET A 195 26.26 11.35 -15.00
C MET A 195 26.92 11.03 -13.65
N VAL A 196 27.90 10.11 -13.61
CA VAL A 196 28.64 9.71 -12.41
C VAL A 196 29.90 10.55 -12.26
#